data_f66810e75aca10a762df34d0990ee1a9
#
_entry.id   f66810e75aca10a762df34d0990ee1a9
#
_cell.length_a   1.000
_cell.length_b   1.000
_cell.length_c   1.000
_cell.angle_alpha   90.00
_cell.angle_beta   90.00
_cell.angle_gamma   90.00
#
_symmetry.space_group_name_H-M   'P 1'
#
loop_
_entity.id
_entity.type
_entity.pdbx_description
1 polymer ?
#
loop_
_entity_poly.entity_id
_entity_poly.type
_entity_poly.pdbx_seq_one_letter_code
_entity_poly.pdbx_strand_id
1 'polypeptide(L)'
;NDAAERMASLCGTVNMNWSQVKEGKIELTAACDGLFRVNSEKLIAVNSVEDVMIATRKGNTAVRKGDKLAGTRVIPLIIEEKKLKTAEQAAGDAPLLEVLPYVKKTAAIIATGGEVKKGLIQDTFTPVVKDKLATYGIETLSITYSGDGVENVANAIAEARRTGADIILCTGGMSVDPDDNTPGGIK
;
A
#
# COMPACT_ATOMS: atom_id res chain seq x y z
N ASN A 1 -0.54 21.86 -25.22
CA ASN A 1 -1.26 21.21 -24.10
C ASN A 1 -1.54 19.74 -24.41
N ASP A 2 -1.94 19.38 -25.62
CA ASP A 2 -2.25 18.02 -26.04
C ASP A 2 -1.15 17.01 -25.70
N ALA A 3 0.10 17.28 -26.05
CA ALA A 3 1.22 16.39 -25.75
C ALA A 3 1.43 16.15 -24.25
N ALA A 4 1.22 17.17 -23.39
CA ALA A 4 1.32 17.03 -21.94
C ALA A 4 0.20 16.14 -21.38
N GLU A 5 -1.02 16.28 -21.89
CA GLU A 5 -2.17 15.47 -21.50
C GLU A 5 -2.00 14.01 -21.94
N ARG A 6 -1.48 13.77 -23.14
CA ARG A 6 -1.14 12.44 -23.65
C ARG A 6 -0.08 11.77 -22.76
N MET A 7 0.99 12.48 -22.39
CA MET A 7 2.01 11.96 -21.49
C MET A 7 1.44 11.65 -20.09
N ALA A 8 0.56 12.49 -19.56
CA ALA A 8 -0.08 12.22 -18.28
C ALA A 8 -1.02 11.02 -18.33
N SER A 9 -1.71 10.77 -19.46
CA SER A 9 -2.60 9.63 -19.64
C SER A 9 -1.87 8.29 -19.53
N LEU A 10 -0.59 8.23 -19.92
CA LEU A 10 0.23 7.02 -19.74
C LEU A 10 0.41 6.64 -18.26
N CYS A 11 0.41 7.63 -17.38
CA CYS A 11 0.52 7.40 -15.94
C CYS A 11 -0.72 6.72 -15.35
N GLY A 12 -1.89 6.88 -15.96
CA GLY A 12 -3.17 6.39 -15.44
C GLY A 12 -3.97 7.50 -14.73
N THR A 13 -5.25 7.22 -14.51
CA THR A 13 -6.22 8.18 -13.96
C THR A 13 -6.91 7.69 -12.68
N VAL A 14 -6.89 6.37 -12.45
CA VAL A 14 -7.64 5.76 -11.35
C VAL A 14 -7.00 6.08 -10.00
N ASN A 15 -7.78 6.69 -9.11
CA ASN A 15 -7.35 7.14 -7.77
C ASN A 15 -6.21 8.19 -7.80
N MET A 16 -6.09 8.94 -8.89
CA MET A 16 -5.15 10.04 -9.04
C MET A 16 -5.84 11.28 -9.60
N ASN A 17 -5.38 12.46 -9.18
CA ASN A 17 -5.80 13.74 -9.72
C ASN A 17 -4.67 14.34 -10.55
N TRP A 18 -5.03 15.03 -11.61
CA TRP A 18 -4.10 15.76 -12.46
C TRP A 18 -4.20 17.27 -12.20
N SER A 19 -3.09 17.95 -12.20
CA SER A 19 -3.09 19.41 -12.26
C SER A 19 -3.48 19.91 -13.65
N GLN A 20 -3.79 21.19 -13.76
CA GLN A 20 -3.84 21.84 -15.07
C GLN A 20 -2.45 21.81 -15.71
N VAL A 21 -2.42 21.82 -17.05
CA VAL A 21 -1.17 21.93 -17.81
C VAL A 21 -0.54 23.29 -17.55
N LYS A 22 0.71 23.28 -17.11
CA LYS A 22 1.52 24.49 -16.94
C LYS A 22 2.90 24.26 -17.54
N GLU A 23 3.27 25.04 -18.57
CA GLU A 23 4.57 24.95 -19.23
C GLU A 23 4.94 23.52 -19.67
N GLY A 24 3.98 22.81 -20.27
CA GLY A 24 4.17 21.42 -20.73
C GLY A 24 4.27 20.38 -19.61
N LYS A 25 3.93 20.76 -18.36
CA LYS A 25 3.95 19.89 -17.19
C LYS A 25 2.55 19.60 -16.67
N ILE A 26 2.37 18.38 -16.15
CA ILE A 26 1.23 17.98 -15.34
C ILE A 26 1.76 17.28 -14.08
N GLU A 27 1.29 17.69 -12.91
CA GLU A 27 1.54 16.99 -11.64
C GLU A 27 0.39 16.03 -11.34
N LEU A 28 0.75 14.84 -10.85
CA LEU A 28 -0.20 13.82 -10.40
C LEU A 28 -0.16 13.71 -8.88
N THR A 29 -1.33 13.71 -8.26
CA THR A 29 -1.49 13.55 -6.80
C THR A 29 -2.43 12.41 -6.48
N ALA A 30 -2.28 11.81 -5.29
CA ALA A 30 -3.16 10.75 -4.83
C ALA A 30 -4.58 11.29 -4.54
N ALA A 31 -5.61 10.64 -5.06
CA ALA A 31 -7.00 10.96 -4.76
C ALA A 31 -7.51 10.29 -3.47
N CYS A 32 -6.81 9.26 -2.99
CA CYS A 32 -7.12 8.53 -1.75
C CYS A 32 -5.84 8.02 -1.08
N ASP A 33 -5.99 7.59 0.17
CA ASP A 33 -4.94 6.84 0.87
C ASP A 33 -4.81 5.44 0.27
N GLY A 34 -3.57 4.95 0.12
CA GLY A 34 -3.36 3.64 -0.49
C GLY A 34 -1.89 3.28 -0.69
N LEU A 35 -1.69 2.21 -1.44
CA LEU A 35 -0.38 1.76 -1.91
C LEU A 35 -0.11 2.33 -3.30
N PHE A 36 0.94 3.13 -3.44
CA PHE A 36 1.40 3.61 -4.72
C PHE A 36 2.27 2.58 -5.43
N ARG A 37 1.91 2.21 -6.64
CA ARG A 37 2.65 1.26 -7.48
C ARG A 37 3.17 1.94 -8.73
N VAL A 38 4.37 1.53 -9.15
CA VAL A 38 5.04 2.01 -10.36
C VAL A 38 5.49 0.79 -11.17
N ASN A 39 5.13 0.74 -12.44
CA ASN A 39 5.73 -0.20 -13.39
C ASN A 39 7.08 0.36 -13.84
N SER A 40 8.15 0.01 -13.12
CA SER A 40 9.48 0.57 -13.34
C SER A 40 10.06 0.22 -14.71
N GLU A 41 9.78 -0.98 -15.23
CA GLU A 41 10.27 -1.42 -16.54
C GLU A 41 9.68 -0.54 -17.66
N LYS A 42 8.37 -0.38 -17.68
CA LYS A 42 7.68 0.47 -18.65
C LYS A 42 8.05 1.95 -18.48
N LEU A 43 8.19 2.42 -17.24
CA LEU A 43 8.61 3.79 -16.95
C LEU A 43 9.99 4.10 -17.53
N ILE A 44 10.94 3.16 -17.41
CA ILE A 44 12.26 3.28 -18.01
C ILE A 44 12.14 3.31 -19.53
N ALA A 45 11.34 2.44 -20.14
CA ALA A 45 11.12 2.41 -21.58
C ALA A 45 10.56 3.74 -22.11
N VAL A 46 9.55 4.31 -21.44
CA VAL A 46 8.99 5.62 -21.80
C VAL A 46 10.03 6.74 -21.64
N ASN A 47 10.76 6.76 -20.52
CA ASN A 47 11.77 7.78 -20.27
C ASN A 47 13.04 7.64 -21.15
N SER A 48 13.17 6.54 -21.89
CA SER A 48 14.21 6.36 -22.90
C SER A 48 13.88 7.08 -24.22
N VAL A 49 12.65 7.56 -24.37
CA VAL A 49 12.24 8.36 -25.52
C VAL A 49 12.70 9.80 -25.29
N GLU A 50 13.39 10.37 -26.28
CA GLU A 50 13.90 11.74 -26.22
C GLU A 50 12.75 12.76 -26.07
N ASP A 51 13.01 13.85 -25.36
CA ASP A 51 12.10 14.98 -25.17
C ASP A 51 10.89 14.75 -24.26
N VAL A 52 10.73 13.57 -23.68
CA VAL A 52 9.69 13.28 -22.68
C VAL A 52 10.30 12.86 -21.36
N MET A 53 9.59 13.14 -20.27
CA MET A 53 10.02 12.77 -18.92
C MET A 53 8.83 12.53 -18.03
N ILE A 54 8.88 11.43 -17.27
CA ILE A 54 8.01 11.12 -16.15
C ILE A 54 8.87 10.89 -14.92
N ALA A 55 8.80 11.79 -13.95
CA ALA A 55 9.45 11.64 -12.66
C ALA A 55 8.43 11.19 -11.63
N THR A 56 8.75 10.16 -10.82
CA THR A 56 7.85 9.60 -9.81
C THR A 56 8.53 9.52 -8.45
N ARG A 57 7.73 9.48 -7.38
CA ARG A 57 8.24 8.96 -6.11
C ARG A 57 8.40 7.44 -6.20
N LYS A 58 9.12 6.85 -5.22
CA LYS A 58 9.37 5.41 -5.17
C LYS A 58 8.06 4.61 -5.13
N GLY A 59 7.96 3.61 -5.98
CA GLY A 59 6.85 2.65 -5.96
C GLY A 59 6.87 1.73 -4.74
N ASN A 60 5.77 1.02 -4.52
CA ASN A 60 5.50 0.15 -3.37
C ASN A 60 5.62 0.90 -2.02
N THR A 61 5.14 2.14 -1.98
CA THR A 61 5.10 2.98 -0.78
C THR A 61 3.68 3.40 -0.45
N ALA A 62 3.41 3.54 0.84
CA ALA A 62 2.15 4.11 1.32
C ALA A 62 2.06 5.59 0.93
N VAL A 63 0.88 6.00 0.48
CA VAL A 63 0.57 7.39 0.14
C VAL A 63 -0.73 7.82 0.81
N ARG A 64 -0.85 9.12 1.08
CA ARG A 64 -2.06 9.76 1.58
C ARG A 64 -2.71 10.59 0.47
N LYS A 65 -4.01 10.80 0.59
CA LYS A 65 -4.74 11.71 -0.28
C LYS A 65 -4.05 13.08 -0.33
N GLY A 66 -3.79 13.57 -1.55
CA GLY A 66 -3.09 14.82 -1.80
C GLY A 66 -1.56 14.71 -1.94
N ASP A 67 -0.96 13.56 -1.61
CA ASP A 67 0.47 13.34 -1.82
C ASP A 67 0.84 13.47 -3.30
N LYS A 68 1.95 14.15 -3.58
CA LYS A 68 2.51 14.20 -4.94
C LYS A 68 3.08 12.83 -5.30
N LEU A 69 2.66 12.29 -6.43
CA LEU A 69 3.04 10.97 -6.93
C LEU A 69 4.05 11.05 -8.06
N ALA A 70 3.77 11.90 -9.03
CA ALA A 70 4.56 12.04 -10.24
C ALA A 70 4.41 13.41 -10.87
N GLY A 71 5.32 13.72 -11.77
CA GLY A 71 5.22 14.84 -12.67
C GLY A 71 5.63 14.40 -14.08
N THR A 72 4.84 14.76 -15.07
CA THR A 72 5.15 14.55 -16.47
C THR A 72 5.60 15.85 -17.11
N ARG A 73 6.48 15.76 -18.09
CA ARG A 73 6.92 16.92 -18.86
C ARG A 73 7.24 16.54 -20.30
N VAL A 74 6.80 17.38 -21.22
CA VAL A 74 7.34 17.47 -22.57
C VAL A 74 8.36 18.61 -22.57
N ILE A 75 9.61 18.32 -22.90
CA ILE A 75 10.74 19.25 -22.70
C ILE A 75 10.68 20.42 -23.70
N PRO A 76 10.53 20.21 -25.02
CA PRO A 76 10.44 21.28 -25.99
C PRO A 76 9.03 21.88 -26.06
N LEU A 77 8.93 23.11 -26.57
CA LEU A 77 7.64 23.76 -26.84
C LEU A 77 6.81 23.01 -27.91
N ILE A 78 7.50 22.40 -28.85
CA ILE A 78 6.93 21.59 -29.93
C ILE A 78 7.68 20.27 -29.94
N ILE A 79 6.96 19.15 -29.84
CA ILE A 79 7.50 17.81 -29.91
C ILE A 79 7.01 17.09 -31.17
N GLU A 80 7.86 16.26 -31.75
CA GLU A 80 7.50 15.46 -32.91
C GLU A 80 6.46 14.39 -32.53
N GLU A 81 5.41 14.27 -33.35
CA GLU A 81 4.36 13.27 -33.17
C GLU A 81 4.92 11.83 -33.06
N LYS A 82 5.98 11.54 -33.80
CA LYS A 82 6.65 10.24 -33.77
C LYS A 82 7.18 9.90 -32.36
N LYS A 83 7.75 10.87 -31.63
CA LYS A 83 8.28 10.67 -30.27
C LYS A 83 7.16 10.36 -29.30
N LEU A 84 6.03 11.07 -29.38
CA LEU A 84 4.86 10.80 -28.55
C LEU A 84 4.30 9.39 -28.82
N LYS A 85 4.13 9.01 -30.07
CA LYS A 85 3.68 7.64 -30.42
C LYS A 85 4.64 6.58 -29.93
N THR A 86 5.95 6.82 -29.98
CA THR A 86 6.94 5.88 -29.44
C THR A 86 6.81 5.74 -27.94
N ALA A 87 6.58 6.84 -27.20
CA ALA A 87 6.34 6.79 -25.76
C ALA A 87 5.05 6.03 -25.41
N GLU A 88 3.97 6.27 -26.17
CA GLU A 88 2.70 5.55 -26.02
C GLU A 88 2.86 4.04 -26.26
N GLN A 89 3.57 3.67 -27.31
CA GLN A 89 3.87 2.25 -27.61
C GLN A 89 4.71 1.61 -26.50
N ALA A 90 5.68 2.32 -25.95
CA ALA A 90 6.52 1.84 -24.84
C ALA A 90 5.71 1.65 -23.54
N ALA A 91 4.73 2.52 -23.28
CA ALA A 91 3.83 2.39 -22.15
C ALA A 91 2.87 1.19 -22.30
N GLY A 92 2.38 0.95 -23.55
CA GLY A 92 1.34 -0.05 -23.83
C GLY A 92 0.00 0.28 -23.18
N ASP A 93 -0.88 -0.71 -23.08
CA ASP A 93 -2.28 -0.50 -22.68
C ASP A 93 -2.49 -0.34 -21.15
N ALA A 94 -1.55 -0.82 -20.33
CA ALA A 94 -1.69 -0.76 -18.88
C ALA A 94 -1.02 0.51 -18.32
N PRO A 95 -1.62 1.15 -17.30
CA PRO A 95 -1.08 2.36 -16.70
C PRO A 95 0.30 2.12 -16.10
N LEU A 96 1.16 3.15 -16.14
CA LEU A 96 2.50 3.12 -15.54
C LEU A 96 2.44 3.24 -14.02
N LEU A 97 1.42 3.91 -13.51
CA LEU A 97 1.25 4.24 -12.10
C LEU A 97 -0.15 3.84 -11.63
N GLU A 98 -0.24 3.40 -10.39
CA GLU A 98 -1.51 3.06 -9.75
C GLU A 98 -1.50 3.47 -8.28
N VAL A 99 -2.64 3.92 -7.77
CA VAL A 99 -2.91 4.01 -6.34
C VAL A 99 -3.96 2.96 -5.99
N LEU A 100 -3.55 1.94 -5.24
CA LEU A 100 -4.44 0.89 -4.75
C LEU A 100 -4.95 1.30 -3.37
N PRO A 101 -6.26 1.60 -3.22
CA PRO A 101 -6.81 2.01 -1.94
C PRO A 101 -6.77 0.86 -0.92
N TYR A 102 -6.63 1.19 0.36
CA TYR A 102 -6.73 0.19 1.42
C TYR A 102 -8.17 -0.29 1.54
N VAL A 103 -8.38 -1.58 1.30
CA VAL A 103 -9.71 -2.22 1.33
C VAL A 103 -10.03 -2.88 2.66
N LYS A 104 -9.01 -3.27 3.43
CA LYS A 104 -9.19 -3.85 4.77
C LYS A 104 -9.40 -2.74 5.79
N LYS A 105 -10.48 -2.83 6.56
CA LYS A 105 -10.93 -1.76 7.46
C LYS A 105 -11.01 -2.17 8.91
N THR A 106 -11.00 -3.47 9.21
CA THR A 106 -11.17 -4.00 10.55
C THR A 106 -10.13 -5.05 10.90
N ALA A 107 -9.72 -5.10 12.17
CA ALA A 107 -8.76 -6.08 12.67
C ALA A 107 -9.18 -6.64 14.03
N ALA A 108 -8.81 -7.89 14.28
CA ALA A 108 -8.78 -8.50 15.60
C ALA A 108 -7.31 -8.74 15.98
N ILE A 109 -6.95 -8.51 17.23
CA ILE A 109 -5.60 -8.72 17.75
C ILE A 109 -5.65 -9.86 18.77
N ILE A 110 -4.76 -10.84 18.62
CA ILE A 110 -4.57 -11.93 19.56
C ILE A 110 -3.15 -11.82 20.12
N ALA A 111 -3.05 -11.49 21.40
CA ALA A 111 -1.80 -11.49 22.13
C ALA A 111 -1.61 -12.86 22.80
N THR A 112 -0.57 -13.61 22.39
CA THR A 112 -0.27 -14.92 22.97
C THR A 112 0.82 -14.80 24.03
N GLY A 113 0.73 -15.64 25.03
CA GLY A 113 1.66 -15.73 26.15
C GLY A 113 0.94 -15.96 27.47
N GLY A 114 1.29 -17.04 28.16
CA GLY A 114 0.68 -17.41 29.44
C GLY A 114 0.88 -16.36 30.52
N GLU A 115 1.98 -15.64 30.51
CA GLU A 115 2.32 -14.59 31.47
C GLU A 115 1.50 -13.33 31.25
N VAL A 116 1.32 -12.92 29.99
CA VAL A 116 0.47 -11.77 29.62
C VAL A 116 -0.98 -12.06 29.95
N LYS A 117 -1.47 -13.28 29.62
CA LYS A 117 -2.84 -13.71 29.94
C LYS A 117 -3.13 -13.69 31.44
N LYS A 118 -2.16 -14.06 32.26
CA LYS A 118 -2.26 -14.07 33.74
C LYS A 118 -2.04 -12.68 34.36
N GLY A 119 -1.70 -11.67 33.54
CA GLY A 119 -1.41 -10.31 34.03
C GLY A 119 -0.08 -10.17 34.78
N LEU A 120 0.82 -11.15 34.63
CA LEU A 120 2.14 -11.12 35.26
C LEU A 120 3.10 -10.18 34.54
N ILE A 121 2.91 -9.98 33.25
CA ILE A 121 3.67 -9.05 32.41
C ILE A 121 2.68 -8.11 31.71
N GLN A 122 3.03 -6.83 31.67
CA GLN A 122 2.24 -5.83 30.94
C GLN A 122 2.40 -6.04 29.42
N ASP A 123 1.27 -6.10 28.71
CA ASP A 123 1.28 -6.14 27.25
C ASP A 123 1.71 -4.77 26.68
N THR A 124 2.89 -4.74 26.08
CA THR A 124 3.47 -3.56 25.42
C THR A 124 3.29 -3.58 23.91
N PHE A 125 2.95 -4.73 23.31
CA PHE A 125 2.81 -4.91 21.88
C PHE A 125 1.43 -4.48 21.35
N THR A 126 0.36 -4.90 22.01
CA THR A 126 -1.01 -4.59 21.55
C THR A 126 -1.27 -3.09 21.37
N PRO A 127 -0.87 -2.20 22.28
CA PRO A 127 -1.04 -0.76 22.08
C PRO A 127 -0.34 -0.26 20.80
N VAL A 128 0.91 -0.69 20.58
CA VAL A 128 1.70 -0.30 19.39
C VAL A 128 1.05 -0.81 18.10
N VAL A 129 0.58 -2.06 18.09
CA VAL A 129 -0.11 -2.64 16.93
C VAL A 129 -1.40 -1.90 16.65
N LYS A 130 -2.20 -1.59 17.69
CA LYS A 130 -3.44 -0.83 17.58
C LYS A 130 -3.21 0.56 16.99
N ASP A 131 -2.21 1.29 17.48
CA ASP A 131 -1.86 2.62 16.96
C ASP A 131 -1.42 2.55 15.51
N LYS A 132 -0.64 1.53 15.16
CA LYS A 132 -0.21 1.29 13.78
C LYS A 132 -1.39 1.00 12.85
N LEU A 133 -2.33 0.18 13.26
CA LEU A 133 -3.56 -0.08 12.51
C LEU A 133 -4.37 1.19 12.30
N ALA A 134 -4.50 2.02 13.33
CA ALA A 134 -5.21 3.29 13.26
C ALA A 134 -4.60 4.26 12.23
N THR A 135 -3.26 4.26 12.03
CA THR A 135 -2.63 5.09 10.99
C THR A 135 -3.05 4.72 9.56
N TYR A 136 -3.55 3.50 9.34
CA TYR A 136 -4.11 3.02 8.07
C TYR A 136 -5.64 3.07 8.03
N GLY A 137 -6.28 3.67 9.05
CA GLY A 137 -7.74 3.73 9.15
C GLY A 137 -8.38 2.37 9.42
N ILE A 138 -7.65 1.44 10.04
CA ILE A 138 -8.14 0.10 10.41
C ILE A 138 -8.62 0.13 11.86
N GLU A 139 -9.90 -0.18 12.06
CA GLU A 139 -10.52 -0.28 13.38
C GLU A 139 -10.18 -1.62 14.05
N THR A 140 -9.82 -1.59 15.33
CA THR A 140 -9.63 -2.80 16.13
C THR A 140 -10.95 -3.22 16.77
N LEU A 141 -11.55 -4.31 16.27
CA LEU A 141 -12.83 -4.84 16.76
C LEU A 141 -12.69 -5.60 18.07
N SER A 142 -11.61 -6.35 18.25
CA SER A 142 -11.37 -7.12 19.46
C SER A 142 -9.89 -7.28 19.78
N ILE A 143 -9.59 -7.47 21.06
CA ILE A 143 -8.28 -7.84 21.57
C ILE A 143 -8.50 -9.06 22.47
N THR A 144 -7.82 -10.17 22.17
CA THR A 144 -7.94 -11.42 22.93
C THR A 144 -6.56 -11.82 23.45
N TYR A 145 -6.49 -12.16 24.73
CA TYR A 145 -5.29 -12.71 25.35
C TYR A 145 -5.39 -14.23 25.39
N SER A 146 -4.56 -14.92 24.63
CA SER A 146 -4.49 -16.37 24.56
C SER A 146 -3.33 -16.92 25.39
N GLY A 147 -3.52 -18.08 25.96
CA GLY A 147 -2.41 -18.87 26.49
C GLY A 147 -1.56 -19.47 25.37
N ASP A 148 -0.43 -20.03 25.74
CA ASP A 148 0.46 -20.74 24.84
C ASP A 148 -0.17 -22.05 24.34
N GLY A 149 0.38 -22.59 23.26
CA GLY A 149 -0.04 -23.84 22.65
C GLY A 149 -0.97 -23.67 21.45
N VAL A 150 -0.82 -24.61 20.50
CA VAL A 150 -1.52 -24.61 19.19
C VAL A 150 -3.03 -24.50 19.35
N GLU A 151 -3.63 -25.29 20.27
CA GLU A 151 -5.07 -25.36 20.45
C GLU A 151 -5.66 -24.06 21.00
N ASN A 152 -4.99 -23.42 21.98
CA ASN A 152 -5.41 -22.14 22.52
C ASN A 152 -5.40 -21.03 21.45
N VAL A 153 -4.35 -20.99 20.65
CA VAL A 153 -4.21 -20.02 19.55
C VAL A 153 -5.25 -20.27 18.47
N ALA A 154 -5.48 -21.53 18.07
CA ALA A 154 -6.49 -21.89 17.07
C ALA A 154 -7.89 -21.50 17.53
N ASN A 155 -8.24 -21.75 18.80
CA ASN A 155 -9.52 -21.36 19.38
C ASN A 155 -9.69 -19.82 19.39
N ALA A 156 -8.66 -19.08 19.79
CA ALA A 156 -8.69 -17.62 19.77
C ALA A 156 -8.87 -17.06 18.35
N ILE A 157 -8.21 -17.68 17.34
CA ILE A 157 -8.39 -17.32 15.93
C ILE A 157 -9.81 -17.62 15.46
N ALA A 158 -10.36 -18.79 15.81
CA ALA A 158 -11.72 -19.14 15.46
C ALA A 158 -12.75 -18.16 16.05
N GLU A 159 -12.53 -17.69 17.27
CA GLU A 159 -13.35 -16.65 17.90
C GLU A 159 -13.19 -15.29 17.21
N ALA A 160 -11.94 -14.87 16.95
CA ALA A 160 -11.66 -13.64 16.22
C ALA A 160 -12.30 -13.61 14.82
N ARG A 161 -12.34 -14.75 14.11
CA ARG A 161 -13.05 -14.87 12.82
C ARG A 161 -14.55 -14.59 12.93
N ARG A 162 -15.18 -14.94 14.06
CA ARG A 162 -16.62 -14.67 14.26
C ARG A 162 -16.93 -13.18 14.42
N THR A 163 -15.95 -12.35 14.77
CA THR A 163 -16.13 -10.88 14.80
C THR A 163 -16.31 -10.27 13.42
N GLY A 164 -15.97 -11.00 12.35
CA GLY A 164 -15.99 -10.50 10.98
C GLY A 164 -14.82 -9.56 10.64
N ALA A 165 -13.75 -9.55 11.46
CA ALA A 165 -12.56 -8.76 11.18
C ALA A 165 -11.92 -9.16 9.85
N ASP A 166 -11.52 -8.17 9.06
CA ASP A 166 -10.82 -8.36 7.78
C ASP A 166 -9.42 -8.96 7.95
N ILE A 167 -8.78 -8.65 9.10
CA ILE A 167 -7.40 -9.05 9.43
C ILE A 167 -7.39 -9.61 10.85
N ILE A 168 -6.68 -10.70 11.06
CA ILE A 168 -6.38 -11.22 12.39
C ILE A 168 -4.86 -11.17 12.56
N LEU A 169 -4.41 -10.46 13.60
CA LEU A 169 -3.00 -10.30 13.94
C LEU A 169 -2.71 -11.07 15.22
N CYS A 170 -1.75 -12.00 15.16
CA CYS A 170 -1.24 -12.71 16.32
C CYS A 170 0.12 -12.11 16.72
N THR A 171 0.32 -11.84 18.02
CA THR A 171 1.57 -11.37 18.60
C THR A 171 2.01 -12.30 19.72
N GLY A 172 3.30 -12.54 19.89
CA GLY A 172 3.86 -13.46 20.86
C GLY A 172 3.95 -14.90 20.34
N GLY A 173 4.67 -15.76 21.04
CA GLY A 173 4.83 -17.17 20.70
C GLY A 173 5.39 -17.46 19.31
N MET A 174 6.25 -16.58 18.80
CA MET A 174 6.85 -16.66 17.46
C MET A 174 8.35 -16.97 17.50
N SER A 175 8.91 -17.19 18.68
CA SER A 175 10.32 -17.47 18.89
C SER A 175 10.68 -18.93 18.58
N VAL A 176 11.94 -19.28 18.81
CA VAL A 176 12.47 -20.66 18.61
C VAL A 176 12.26 -21.58 19.80
N ASP A 177 11.64 -21.09 20.86
CA ASP A 177 11.37 -21.91 22.05
C ASP A 177 10.32 -23.00 21.74
N PRO A 178 10.48 -24.22 22.29
CA PRO A 178 9.56 -25.34 22.02
C PRO A 178 8.08 -25.05 22.35
N ASP A 179 7.84 -24.14 23.29
CA ASP A 179 6.50 -23.75 23.73
C ASP A 179 5.85 -22.66 22.87
N ASP A 180 6.65 -22.02 21.97
CA ASP A 180 6.22 -20.99 21.06
C ASP A 180 5.54 -21.58 19.82
N ASN A 181 4.25 -21.89 19.95
CA ASN A 181 3.49 -22.61 18.94
C ASN A 181 2.45 -21.76 18.19
N THR A 182 2.56 -20.42 18.23
CA THR A 182 1.63 -19.53 17.52
C THR A 182 1.55 -19.83 16.01
N PRO A 183 2.68 -20.05 15.28
CA PRO A 183 2.62 -20.43 13.86
C PRO A 183 1.87 -21.74 13.59
N GLY A 184 1.93 -22.70 14.54
CA GLY A 184 1.18 -23.96 14.47
C GLY A 184 -0.33 -23.76 14.62
N GLY A 185 -0.75 -22.82 15.47
CA GLY A 185 -2.16 -22.47 15.65
C GLY A 185 -2.77 -21.64 14.52
N ILE A 186 -1.94 -21.00 13.68
CA ILE A 186 -2.37 -20.24 12.50
C ILE A 186 -2.63 -21.17 11.30
N LYS A 187 -1.93 -22.31 11.20
CA LYS A 187 -2.07 -23.28 10.11
C LYS A 187 -3.36 -24.10 10.27
#